data_a06e7b94edafe6cb80ace68b6cd01287
#
_entry.id   a06e7b94edafe6cb80ace68b6cd01287
#
_cell.length_a   1.000
_cell.length_b   1.000
_cell.length_c   1.000
_cell.angle_alpha   90.00
_cell.angle_beta   90.00
_cell.angle_gamma   90.00
#
_symmetry.space_group_name_H-M   'P 1'
#
loop_
_entity.id
_entity.type
_entity.pdbx_description
1 polymer ?
#
loop_
_entity_poly.entity_id
_entity_poly.type
_entity_poly.pdbx_seq_one_letter_code
_entity_poly.pdbx_strand_id
1 'polypeptide(L)'
;VREGAPGEASGRIMHAHEEPDLLREQFRQLLRYRTLITAGVVLGVLAGLALALSRGDSYTASNEVALRPSSQVMQELGTGGEVSMGSERRTALSKVVSRRAAKELGLPAGRADGLARDLQVTNPPNTVVLRFAYTAESPVDAAVRADAFARAFIEYRKQEADDRIEHMIGSYEKQRKPLVEERDRLASELDSVGAGKGYDSVVSSHTSFVGQIADINSRISQLEALDTTPGTIVSEAAPPESPSGPGLVLLLALGAVVGVGLGLLAAWVRLVFDPTVRSPGDVVRALRAPVLGVLPKQRRGRPEPLLAEGRLAEEYRSVAFRLAYDETFAQRRRLLVVAPRGDIESVLAASVNLAASFAEMGRDVLLVEANLRTPVLRDQLHHADGMRPGWAESG
;
A
#
# COMPACT_ATOMS: atom_id res chain seq x y z
N VAL A 1 -18.40 -72.94 -28.61
CA VAL A 1 -17.17 -73.72 -28.32
C VAL A 1 -16.16 -72.79 -27.66
N ARG A 2 -15.79 -73.14 -26.43
CA ARG A 2 -14.64 -72.72 -25.60
C ARG A 2 -14.72 -71.32 -25.00
N GLU A 3 -14.99 -71.19 -23.72
CA GLU A 3 -14.09 -71.44 -22.56
C GLU A 3 -12.97 -70.43 -22.47
N GLY A 4 -12.95 -69.74 -21.36
CA GLY A 4 -11.73 -69.09 -20.93
C GLY A 4 -11.86 -68.08 -19.78
N ALA A 5 -11.87 -68.60 -18.58
CA ALA A 5 -11.25 -68.11 -17.37
C ALA A 5 -11.54 -66.72 -16.76
N PRO A 6 -11.75 -66.64 -15.46
CA PRO A 6 -11.97 -65.40 -14.72
C PRO A 6 -10.60 -64.76 -14.32
N GLY A 7 -10.40 -63.53 -14.74
CA GLY A 7 -9.28 -62.68 -14.38
C GLY A 7 -9.55 -61.86 -13.14
N GLU A 8 -8.73 -61.96 -12.20
CA GLU A 8 -8.62 -61.33 -10.88
C GLU A 8 -9.01 -59.88 -10.83
N ALA A 9 -10.06 -59.60 -10.04
CA ALA A 9 -10.36 -58.25 -9.55
C ALA A 9 -9.36 -57.93 -8.44
N SER A 10 -8.22 -57.37 -8.85
CA SER A 10 -7.27 -56.76 -7.94
C SER A 10 -7.90 -55.47 -7.39
N GLY A 11 -8.34 -55.54 -6.14
CA GLY A 11 -8.85 -54.40 -5.38
C GLY A 11 -7.75 -53.33 -5.21
N ARG A 12 -7.76 -52.33 -6.08
CA ARG A 12 -7.11 -51.06 -5.83
C ARG A 12 -7.86 -50.34 -4.74
N ILE A 13 -7.40 -50.49 -3.51
CA ILE A 13 -7.74 -49.56 -2.43
C ILE A 13 -7.19 -48.22 -2.87
N MET A 14 -8.09 -47.35 -3.38
CA MET A 14 -7.82 -45.95 -3.55
C MET A 14 -7.58 -45.37 -2.17
N HIS A 15 -6.31 -45.11 -1.84
CA HIS A 15 -5.98 -44.13 -0.82
C HIS A 15 -6.45 -42.80 -1.35
N ALA A 16 -7.64 -42.38 -0.92
CA ALA A 16 -8.06 -41.00 -1.01
C ALA A 16 -7.03 -40.16 -0.27
N HIS A 17 -6.28 -39.38 -1.01
CA HIS A 17 -5.38 -38.36 -0.46
C HIS A 17 -6.23 -37.31 0.25
N GLU A 18 -6.26 -37.40 1.58
CA GLU A 18 -6.72 -36.32 2.45
C GLU A 18 -5.66 -35.20 2.46
N GLU A 19 -5.59 -34.42 1.40
CA GLU A 19 -4.74 -33.23 1.33
C GLU A 19 -5.38 -31.88 1.71
N PRO A 20 -6.65 -31.75 2.11
CA PRO A 20 -7.16 -30.44 2.52
C PRO A 20 -6.92 -30.06 3.98
N ASP A 21 -6.51 -30.98 4.84
CA ASP A 21 -6.47 -30.71 6.30
C ASP A 21 -5.17 -30.05 6.79
N LEU A 22 -4.09 -30.10 6.06
CA LEU A 22 -2.80 -29.55 6.48
C LEU A 22 -2.84 -28.01 6.64
N LEU A 23 -3.51 -27.32 5.73
CA LEU A 23 -3.66 -25.86 5.81
C LEU A 23 -4.57 -25.43 6.96
N ARG A 24 -5.63 -26.17 7.20
CA ARG A 24 -6.61 -25.90 8.27
C ARG A 24 -5.99 -26.12 9.65
N GLU A 25 -5.12 -27.11 9.77
CA GLU A 25 -4.39 -27.43 10.99
C GLU A 25 -3.31 -26.39 11.28
N GLN A 26 -2.58 -25.93 10.25
CA GLN A 26 -1.61 -24.82 10.36
C GLN A 26 -2.29 -23.50 10.76
N PHE A 27 -3.45 -23.20 10.19
CA PHE A 27 -4.21 -22.02 10.59
C PHE A 27 -4.68 -22.08 12.04
N ARG A 28 -5.11 -23.24 12.50
CA ARG A 28 -5.53 -23.46 13.90
C ARG A 28 -4.36 -23.31 14.88
N GLN A 29 -3.16 -23.69 14.46
CA GLN A 29 -1.95 -23.53 15.25
C GLN A 29 -1.48 -22.08 15.31
N LEU A 30 -1.59 -21.32 14.21
CA LEU A 30 -1.33 -19.87 14.17
C LEU A 30 -2.28 -19.08 15.07
N LEU A 31 -3.56 -19.43 15.09
CA LEU A 31 -4.57 -18.79 15.96
C LEU A 31 -4.31 -18.99 17.46
N ARG A 32 -3.48 -19.93 17.86
CA ARG A 32 -3.04 -20.10 19.25
C ARG A 32 -2.18 -18.93 19.72
N TYR A 33 -1.49 -18.24 18.79
CA TYR A 33 -0.68 -17.06 19.07
C TYR A 33 -1.45 -15.76 18.84
N ARG A 34 -2.78 -15.79 19.09
CA ARG A 34 -3.68 -14.61 18.97
C ARG A 34 -3.13 -13.37 19.67
N THR A 35 -2.41 -13.53 20.79
CA THR A 35 -1.77 -12.43 21.51
C THR A 35 -0.69 -11.72 20.70
N LEU A 36 0.09 -12.44 19.88
CA LEU A 36 1.08 -11.84 18.99
C LEU A 36 0.41 -11.15 17.80
N ILE A 37 -0.65 -11.76 17.27
CA ILE A 37 -1.43 -11.17 16.18
C ILE A 37 -2.13 -9.89 16.66
N THR A 38 -2.80 -9.92 17.82
CA THR A 38 -3.43 -8.73 18.37
C THR A 38 -2.42 -7.65 18.73
N ALA A 39 -1.26 -8.00 19.28
CA ALA A 39 -0.18 -7.04 19.54
C ALA A 39 0.34 -6.41 18.24
N GLY A 40 0.48 -7.20 17.17
CA GLY A 40 0.83 -6.70 15.83
C GLY A 40 -0.19 -5.71 15.29
N VAL A 41 -1.49 -6.04 15.38
CA VAL A 41 -2.58 -5.14 14.97
C VAL A 41 -2.55 -3.83 15.76
N VAL A 42 -2.45 -3.90 17.09
CA VAL A 42 -2.40 -2.70 17.94
C VAL A 42 -1.19 -1.82 17.58
N LEU A 43 -0.01 -2.42 17.42
CA LEU A 43 1.20 -1.70 16.99
C LEU A 43 1.02 -1.07 15.59
N GLY A 44 0.42 -1.80 14.66
CA GLY A 44 0.16 -1.29 13.32
C GLY A 44 -0.82 -0.11 13.33
N VAL A 45 -1.92 -0.21 14.09
CA VAL A 45 -2.89 0.88 14.26
C VAL A 45 -2.25 2.09 14.94
N LEU A 46 -1.44 1.89 15.98
CA LEU A 46 -0.70 2.97 16.64
C LEU A 46 0.31 3.64 15.69
N ALA A 47 1.02 2.87 14.87
CA ALA A 47 1.91 3.40 13.86
C ALA A 47 1.14 4.19 12.76
N GLY A 48 0.00 3.70 12.31
CA GLY A 48 -0.91 4.40 11.40
C GLY A 48 -1.44 5.71 12.00
N LEU A 49 -1.80 5.70 13.27
CA LEU A 49 -2.23 6.90 14.01
C LEU A 49 -1.07 7.89 14.17
N ALA A 50 0.10 7.42 14.56
CA ALA A 50 1.28 8.28 14.69
C ALA A 50 1.64 8.94 13.35
N LEU A 51 1.56 8.20 12.25
CA LEU A 51 1.77 8.72 10.90
C LEU A 51 0.68 9.74 10.50
N ALA A 52 -0.57 9.50 10.86
CA ALA A 52 -1.67 10.44 10.62
C ALA A 52 -1.47 11.75 11.40
N LEU A 53 -1.07 11.66 12.67
CA LEU A 53 -0.84 12.84 13.52
C LEU A 53 0.46 13.59 13.14
N SER A 54 1.45 12.92 12.56
CA SER A 54 2.69 13.56 12.09
C SER A 54 2.53 14.26 10.73
N ARG A 55 1.50 13.90 9.94
CA ARG A 55 1.11 14.58 8.72
C ARG A 55 0.15 15.70 9.10
N GLY A 56 0.54 16.95 8.84
CA GLY A 56 -0.40 18.08 8.90
C GLY A 56 -1.54 17.90 7.87
N ASP A 57 -2.68 18.46 8.15
CA ASP A 57 -3.77 18.52 7.18
C ASP A 57 -3.33 19.32 5.95
N SER A 58 -3.57 18.79 4.77
CA SER A 58 -3.29 19.46 3.50
C SER A 58 -4.60 19.64 2.73
N TYR A 59 -4.80 20.81 2.17
CA TYR A 59 -6.00 21.20 1.45
C TYR A 59 -5.64 21.55 0.02
N THR A 60 -6.37 21.02 -0.96
CA THR A 60 -6.14 21.30 -2.38
C THR A 60 -7.34 22.02 -2.96
N ALA A 61 -7.15 23.26 -3.37
CA ALA A 61 -8.13 24.04 -4.12
C ALA A 61 -7.75 24.07 -5.60
N SER A 62 -8.74 24.13 -6.47
CA SER A 62 -8.50 24.19 -7.91
C SER A 62 -9.40 25.22 -8.57
N ASN A 63 -8.84 25.91 -9.58
CA ASN A 63 -9.58 26.75 -10.50
C ASN A 63 -9.41 26.25 -11.94
N GLU A 64 -10.23 26.77 -12.83
CA GLU A 64 -10.22 26.42 -14.26
C GLU A 64 -10.11 27.68 -15.11
N VAL A 65 -9.12 27.66 -16.01
CA VAL A 65 -8.88 28.73 -16.99
C VAL A 65 -9.16 28.19 -18.39
N ALA A 66 -10.18 28.71 -19.04
CA ALA A 66 -10.42 28.45 -20.45
C ALA A 66 -9.51 29.33 -21.30
N LEU A 67 -8.64 28.71 -22.09
CA LEU A 67 -7.77 29.44 -22.99
C LEU A 67 -8.51 29.72 -24.29
N ARG A 68 -8.38 30.95 -24.77
CA ARG A 68 -8.69 31.22 -26.16
C ARG A 68 -7.51 30.71 -26.99
N PRO A 69 -7.74 29.84 -27.97
CA PRO A 69 -6.66 29.44 -28.86
C PRO A 69 -6.08 30.70 -29.48
N SER A 70 -4.80 30.95 -29.21
CA SER A 70 -4.05 32.01 -29.89
C SER A 70 -4.03 31.79 -31.42
N SER A 71 -4.52 30.64 -31.86
CA SER A 71 -4.76 30.32 -33.25
C SER A 71 -5.71 31.26 -33.97
N GLN A 72 -6.70 31.86 -33.30
CA GLN A 72 -7.57 32.85 -33.95
C GLN A 72 -6.78 34.11 -34.30
N VAL A 73 -6.02 34.64 -33.35
CA VAL A 73 -5.16 35.82 -33.59
C VAL A 73 -4.00 35.46 -34.54
N MET A 74 -3.43 34.27 -34.41
CA MET A 74 -2.37 33.79 -35.28
C MET A 74 -2.87 33.35 -36.66
N GLN A 75 -4.11 32.90 -36.75
CA GLN A 75 -4.73 32.52 -38.06
C GLN A 75 -5.12 33.78 -38.86
N GLU A 76 -5.57 34.84 -38.23
CA GLU A 76 -5.77 36.14 -38.85
C GLU A 76 -4.45 36.78 -39.30
N LEU A 77 -3.33 36.50 -38.60
CA LEU A 77 -1.98 36.92 -38.93
C LEU A 77 -1.26 36.00 -39.92
N GLY A 78 -1.89 34.90 -40.37
CA GLY A 78 -1.32 33.95 -41.36
C GLY A 78 -0.22 33.04 -40.80
N THR A 79 -0.05 32.95 -39.47
CA THR A 79 1.00 32.15 -38.81
C THR A 79 0.40 31.02 -37.97
N GLY A 80 -0.74 30.44 -38.40
CA GLY A 80 -1.50 29.44 -37.69
C GLY A 80 -0.69 28.23 -37.23
N GLY A 81 -0.49 28.12 -35.93
CA GLY A 81 0.05 26.94 -35.26
C GLY A 81 -0.97 26.43 -34.23
N GLU A 82 -1.17 25.13 -34.19
CA GLU A 82 -2.01 24.47 -33.20
C GLU A 82 -1.48 24.73 -31.79
N VAL A 83 -2.34 25.19 -30.89
CA VAL A 83 -1.93 25.47 -29.49
C VAL A 83 -1.63 24.15 -28.80
N SER A 84 -0.36 23.90 -28.55
CA SER A 84 0.07 22.77 -27.76
C SER A 84 -0.26 23.01 -26.27
N MET A 85 -1.31 22.36 -25.74
CA MET A 85 -1.66 22.41 -24.33
C MET A 85 -0.51 21.98 -23.40
N GLY A 86 0.39 21.11 -23.92
CA GLY A 86 1.61 20.75 -23.21
C GLY A 86 2.60 21.91 -23.04
N SER A 87 2.67 22.82 -24.01
CA SER A 87 3.48 24.04 -23.93
C SER A 87 2.85 25.04 -22.96
N GLU A 88 1.55 25.23 -23.01
CA GLU A 88 0.82 26.11 -22.11
C GLU A 88 0.99 25.69 -20.65
N ARG A 89 0.89 24.37 -20.38
CA ARG A 89 1.14 23.82 -19.05
C ARG A 89 2.56 24.08 -18.55
N ARG A 90 3.58 23.96 -19.42
CA ARG A 90 4.96 24.32 -19.05
C ARG A 90 5.13 25.79 -18.77
N THR A 91 4.48 26.65 -19.56
CA THR A 91 4.46 28.10 -19.33
C THR A 91 3.81 28.44 -17.99
N ALA A 92 2.68 27.82 -17.65
CA ALA A 92 2.00 28.00 -16.37
C ALA A 92 2.89 27.59 -15.17
N LEU A 93 3.74 26.57 -15.32
CA LEU A 93 4.70 26.12 -14.31
C LEU A 93 6.05 26.88 -14.36
N SER A 94 6.19 27.88 -15.21
CA SER A 94 7.44 28.61 -15.40
C SER A 94 7.78 29.48 -14.17
N LYS A 95 9.09 29.73 -13.99
CA LYS A 95 9.57 30.64 -12.93
C LYS A 95 9.03 32.06 -13.05
N VAL A 96 8.73 32.49 -14.27
CA VAL A 96 8.19 33.84 -14.52
C VAL A 96 6.79 33.95 -13.95
N VAL A 97 5.92 32.97 -14.22
CA VAL A 97 4.56 32.94 -13.68
C VAL A 97 4.59 32.79 -12.15
N SER A 98 5.48 31.91 -11.62
CA SER A 98 5.63 31.74 -10.16
C SER A 98 6.06 33.02 -9.45
N ARG A 99 6.96 33.83 -10.06
CA ARG A 99 7.37 35.13 -9.51
C ARG A 99 6.25 36.14 -9.53
N ARG A 100 5.44 36.15 -10.60
CA ARG A 100 4.25 37.04 -10.67
C ARG A 100 3.21 36.66 -9.62
N ALA A 101 2.91 35.38 -9.48
CA ALA A 101 2.02 34.88 -8.44
C ALA A 101 2.53 35.26 -7.03
N ALA A 102 3.84 35.07 -6.77
CA ALA A 102 4.45 35.49 -5.52
C ALA A 102 4.30 36.99 -5.25
N LYS A 103 4.49 37.84 -6.29
CA LYS A 103 4.29 39.30 -6.20
C LYS A 103 2.83 39.66 -5.90
N GLU A 104 1.88 39.01 -6.54
CA GLU A 104 0.44 39.22 -6.30
C GLU A 104 0.05 38.87 -4.86
N LEU A 105 0.65 37.78 -4.33
CA LEU A 105 0.47 37.34 -2.94
C LEU A 105 1.26 38.16 -1.91
N GLY A 106 2.00 39.19 -2.33
CA GLY A 106 2.84 39.99 -1.44
C GLY A 106 4.04 39.23 -0.85
N LEU A 107 4.44 38.12 -1.47
CA LEU A 107 5.53 37.28 -1.01
C LEU A 107 6.88 37.71 -1.62
N PRO A 108 7.99 37.58 -0.88
CA PRO A 108 9.32 37.88 -1.41
C PRO A 108 9.68 36.95 -2.57
N ALA A 109 10.41 37.48 -3.58
CA ALA A 109 10.78 36.75 -4.79
C ALA A 109 11.52 35.42 -4.54
N GLY A 110 12.25 35.30 -3.42
CA GLY A 110 12.93 34.07 -3.04
C GLY A 110 11.99 32.90 -2.68
N ARG A 111 10.73 33.15 -2.40
CA ARG A 111 9.72 32.12 -2.13
C ARG A 111 9.02 31.59 -3.39
N ALA A 112 9.21 32.22 -4.54
CA ALA A 112 8.53 31.86 -5.78
C ALA A 112 8.84 30.41 -6.22
N ASP A 113 10.10 29.97 -6.08
CA ASP A 113 10.49 28.60 -6.44
C ASP A 113 9.86 27.53 -5.50
N GLY A 114 9.58 27.89 -4.24
CA GLY A 114 8.87 27.06 -3.28
C GLY A 114 7.38 26.91 -3.63
N LEU A 115 6.74 28.01 -4.00
CA LEU A 115 5.32 28.02 -4.38
C LEU A 115 4.99 27.10 -5.55
N ALA A 116 5.89 27.00 -6.54
CA ALA A 116 5.67 26.15 -7.71
C ALA A 116 5.67 24.65 -7.42
N ARG A 117 6.19 24.21 -6.27
CA ARG A 117 6.24 22.78 -5.90
C ARG A 117 4.88 22.22 -5.54
N ASP A 118 4.05 23.04 -4.92
CA ASP A 118 2.73 22.63 -4.43
C ASP A 118 1.63 22.91 -5.46
N LEU A 119 2.03 23.43 -6.65
CA LEU A 119 1.16 23.68 -7.78
C LEU A 119 1.16 22.50 -8.76
N GLN A 120 -0.02 22.01 -9.06
CA GLN A 120 -0.28 21.06 -10.11
C GLN A 120 -1.12 21.69 -11.22
N VAL A 121 -0.62 21.72 -12.45
CA VAL A 121 -1.37 22.18 -13.63
C VAL A 121 -1.70 21.00 -14.51
N THR A 122 -2.99 20.79 -14.76
CA THR A 122 -3.50 19.70 -15.60
C THR A 122 -4.39 20.25 -16.70
N ASN A 123 -4.51 19.50 -17.78
CA ASN A 123 -5.45 19.77 -18.85
C ASN A 123 -6.40 18.58 -18.97
N PRO A 124 -7.72 18.76 -18.75
CA PRO A 124 -8.69 17.71 -19.01
C PRO A 124 -8.65 17.28 -20.48
N PRO A 125 -8.79 15.99 -20.78
CA PRO A 125 -8.68 15.50 -22.15
C PRO A 125 -9.73 16.16 -23.06
N ASN A 126 -9.33 16.46 -24.29
CA ASN A 126 -10.16 17.08 -25.33
C ASN A 126 -10.74 18.46 -24.95
N THR A 127 -10.07 19.23 -24.11
CA THR A 127 -10.46 20.57 -23.74
C THR A 127 -9.32 21.58 -23.91
N VAL A 128 -9.67 22.84 -24.07
CA VAL A 128 -8.73 23.99 -24.06
C VAL A 128 -8.69 24.64 -22.68
N VAL A 129 -8.93 23.87 -21.62
CA VAL A 129 -8.97 24.32 -20.23
C VAL A 129 -7.72 23.88 -19.50
N LEU A 130 -7.10 24.78 -18.74
CA LEU A 130 -6.08 24.47 -17.75
C LEU A 130 -6.68 24.51 -16.36
N ARG A 131 -6.47 23.44 -15.60
CA ARG A 131 -6.83 23.38 -14.17
C ARG A 131 -5.58 23.61 -13.34
N PHE A 132 -5.61 24.63 -12.50
CA PHE A 132 -4.56 24.92 -11.53
C PHE A 132 -5.03 24.41 -10.17
N ALA A 133 -4.38 23.40 -9.64
CA ALA A 133 -4.63 22.85 -8.32
C ALA A 133 -3.46 23.19 -7.40
N TYR A 134 -3.72 23.89 -6.30
CA TYR A 134 -2.72 24.25 -5.31
C TYR A 134 -2.99 23.58 -3.97
N THR A 135 -1.94 23.00 -3.38
CA THR A 135 -2.03 22.36 -2.08
C THR A 135 -1.38 23.23 -1.00
N ALA A 136 -2.11 23.50 0.09
CA ALA A 136 -1.64 24.30 1.22
C ALA A 136 -2.11 23.70 2.55
N GLU A 137 -1.57 24.22 3.65
CA GLU A 137 -1.96 23.81 5.02
C GLU A 137 -3.33 24.40 5.45
N SER A 138 -3.81 25.42 4.76
CA SER A 138 -5.10 26.08 5.01
C SER A 138 -5.98 26.04 3.76
N PRO A 139 -7.31 25.78 3.91
CA PRO A 139 -8.25 25.81 2.79
C PRO A 139 -8.25 27.14 2.04
N VAL A 140 -8.20 28.24 2.80
CA VAL A 140 -8.21 29.61 2.23
C VAL A 140 -6.93 29.89 1.47
N ASP A 141 -5.76 29.52 2.04
CA ASP A 141 -4.49 29.71 1.35
C ASP A 141 -4.40 28.89 0.07
N ALA A 142 -4.94 27.67 0.06
CA ALA A 142 -4.99 26.85 -1.14
C ALA A 142 -5.78 27.55 -2.27
N ALA A 143 -6.96 28.08 -1.96
CA ALA A 143 -7.79 28.79 -2.92
C ALA A 143 -7.13 30.08 -3.41
N VAL A 144 -6.67 30.95 -2.49
CA VAL A 144 -6.04 32.23 -2.84
C VAL A 144 -4.79 32.03 -3.71
N ARG A 145 -3.97 31.01 -3.40
CA ARG A 145 -2.77 30.73 -4.18
C ARG A 145 -3.08 30.12 -5.54
N ALA A 146 -4.09 29.23 -5.63
CA ALA A 146 -4.54 28.71 -6.93
C ALA A 146 -4.99 29.85 -7.85
N ASP A 147 -5.79 30.79 -7.34
CA ASP A 147 -6.28 31.94 -8.10
C ASP A 147 -5.16 32.93 -8.48
N ALA A 148 -4.21 33.16 -7.59
CA ALA A 148 -3.04 34.00 -7.89
C ALA A 148 -2.21 33.40 -9.05
N PHE A 149 -2.03 32.10 -9.10
CA PHE A 149 -1.33 31.45 -10.23
C PHE A 149 -2.12 31.55 -11.54
N ALA A 150 -3.43 31.37 -11.50
CA ALA A 150 -4.27 31.51 -12.70
C ALA A 150 -4.23 32.93 -13.25
N ARG A 151 -4.37 33.93 -12.39
CA ARG A 151 -4.29 35.36 -12.77
C ARG A 151 -2.90 35.71 -13.29
N ALA A 152 -1.84 35.30 -12.59
CA ALA A 152 -0.46 35.51 -13.00
C ALA A 152 -0.14 34.90 -14.38
N PHE A 153 -0.71 33.72 -14.66
CA PHE A 153 -0.57 33.07 -15.96
C PHE A 153 -1.29 33.83 -17.06
N ILE A 154 -2.56 34.27 -16.84
CA ILE A 154 -3.34 35.02 -17.81
C ILE A 154 -2.64 36.34 -18.11
N GLU A 155 -2.15 37.05 -17.09
CA GLU A 155 -1.45 38.31 -17.26
C GLU A 155 -0.12 38.16 -17.98
N TYR A 156 0.62 37.10 -17.69
CA TYR A 156 1.85 36.75 -18.41
C TYR A 156 1.59 36.54 -19.89
N ARG A 157 0.57 35.76 -20.23
CA ARG A 157 0.19 35.46 -21.62
C ARG A 157 -0.30 36.69 -22.35
N LYS A 158 -1.06 37.54 -21.65
CA LYS A 158 -1.51 38.81 -22.22
C LYS A 158 -0.32 39.71 -22.55
N GLN A 159 0.59 39.91 -21.60
CA GLN A 159 1.78 40.71 -21.84
C GLN A 159 2.64 40.14 -22.97
N GLU A 160 2.81 38.84 -23.06
CA GLU A 160 3.55 38.18 -24.17
C GLU A 160 2.89 38.48 -25.53
N ALA A 161 1.55 38.52 -25.60
CA ALA A 161 0.82 38.83 -26.81
C ALA A 161 0.96 40.35 -27.13
N ASP A 162 0.82 41.22 -26.15
CA ASP A 162 0.98 42.67 -26.30
C ASP A 162 2.40 43.03 -26.79
N ASP A 163 3.46 42.45 -26.16
CA ASP A 163 4.85 42.66 -26.55
C ASP A 163 5.10 42.20 -28.00
N ARG A 164 4.46 41.14 -28.44
CA ARG A 164 4.56 40.62 -29.81
C ARG A 164 3.91 41.55 -30.83
N ILE A 165 2.73 42.05 -30.51
CA ILE A 165 2.00 43.02 -31.34
C ILE A 165 2.82 44.32 -31.45
N GLU A 166 3.31 44.85 -30.31
CA GLU A 166 4.17 46.03 -30.33
C GLU A 166 5.41 45.86 -31.21
N HIS A 167 6.06 44.70 -31.13
CA HIS A 167 7.19 44.39 -32.01
C HIS A 167 6.82 44.36 -33.52
N MET A 168 5.63 43.83 -33.86
CA MET A 168 5.15 43.83 -35.23
C MET A 168 4.82 45.24 -35.72
N ILE A 169 4.13 46.04 -34.91
CA ILE A 169 3.81 47.43 -35.19
C ILE A 169 5.13 48.22 -35.44
N GLY A 170 6.07 48.10 -34.51
CA GLY A 170 7.39 48.74 -34.68
C GLY A 170 8.14 48.33 -35.94
N SER A 171 7.98 47.07 -36.41
CA SER A 171 8.51 46.60 -37.70
C SER A 171 7.82 47.30 -38.88
N TYR A 172 6.49 47.40 -38.87
CA TYR A 172 5.73 48.10 -39.91
C TYR A 172 6.03 49.61 -39.91
N GLU A 173 6.18 50.22 -38.76
CA GLU A 173 6.58 51.63 -38.68
C GLU A 173 7.97 51.91 -39.29
N LYS A 174 8.94 51.00 -39.03
CA LYS A 174 10.27 51.06 -39.66
C LYS A 174 10.19 50.94 -41.19
N GLN A 175 9.27 50.10 -41.70
CA GLN A 175 9.02 49.96 -43.13
C GLN A 175 8.32 51.20 -43.71
N ARG A 176 7.35 51.81 -42.99
CA ARG A 176 6.60 52.97 -43.40
C ARG A 176 7.46 54.21 -43.51
N LYS A 177 8.41 54.43 -42.60
CA LYS A 177 9.22 55.62 -42.51
C LYS A 177 9.90 56.01 -43.85
N PRO A 178 10.68 55.13 -44.52
CA PRO A 178 11.32 55.48 -45.77
C PRO A 178 10.32 55.72 -46.91
N LEU A 179 9.15 55.05 -46.88
CA LEU A 179 8.09 55.27 -47.87
C LEU A 179 7.45 56.64 -47.72
N VAL A 180 7.28 57.10 -46.49
CA VAL A 180 6.78 58.48 -46.20
C VAL A 180 7.83 59.50 -46.67
N GLU A 181 9.11 59.30 -46.38
CA GLU A 181 10.19 60.20 -46.82
C GLU A 181 10.26 60.30 -48.36
N GLU A 182 10.11 59.15 -49.06
CA GLU A 182 10.13 59.13 -50.51
C GLU A 182 8.85 59.73 -51.13
N ARG A 183 7.67 59.47 -50.52
CA ARG A 183 6.42 60.14 -50.89
C ARG A 183 6.51 61.68 -50.76
N ASP A 184 7.07 62.17 -49.65
CA ASP A 184 7.23 63.63 -49.42
C ASP A 184 8.22 64.26 -50.39
N ARG A 185 9.28 63.52 -50.73
CA ARG A 185 10.20 63.93 -51.76
C ARG A 185 9.54 64.03 -53.13
N LEU A 186 8.77 62.98 -53.54
CA LEU A 186 8.04 63.02 -54.81
C LEU A 186 6.94 64.09 -54.82
N ALA A 187 6.31 64.38 -53.69
CA ALA A 187 5.35 65.46 -53.57
C ALA A 187 6.00 66.84 -53.84
N SER A 188 7.19 67.07 -53.26
CA SER A 188 7.95 68.30 -53.52
C SER A 188 8.46 68.37 -54.94
N GLU A 189 8.79 67.26 -55.60
CA GLU A 189 9.17 67.18 -57.02
C GLU A 189 8.00 67.49 -57.94
N LEU A 190 6.77 67.01 -57.63
CA LEU A 190 5.53 67.32 -58.32
C LEU A 190 5.22 68.84 -58.34
N ASP A 191 5.45 69.48 -57.15
CA ASP A 191 5.26 70.97 -57.09
C ASP A 191 6.24 71.74 -57.91
N SER A 192 7.45 71.19 -58.20
CA SER A 192 8.54 71.86 -58.97
C SER A 192 8.48 71.58 -60.43
N VAL A 193 8.02 70.41 -60.93
CA VAL A 193 8.14 69.94 -62.31
C VAL A 193 7.05 70.51 -63.27
N GLY A 194 5.93 70.99 -62.77
CA GLY A 194 4.78 71.44 -63.57
C GLY A 194 4.37 70.37 -64.63
N ALA A 195 3.38 70.67 -65.51
CA ALA A 195 2.84 69.68 -66.49
C ALA A 195 3.79 69.41 -67.70
N GLY A 196 5.04 68.93 -67.39
CA GLY A 196 6.10 68.60 -68.38
C GLY A 196 6.24 67.09 -68.60
N LYS A 197 7.21 66.75 -69.58
CA LYS A 197 7.57 65.32 -69.77
C LYS A 197 8.12 64.71 -68.51
N GLY A 198 7.49 63.64 -68.00
CA GLY A 198 7.83 62.96 -66.76
C GLY A 198 6.84 63.16 -65.60
N TYR A 199 5.96 64.10 -65.67
CA TYR A 199 4.95 64.35 -64.68
C TYR A 199 4.10 63.12 -64.36
N ASP A 200 3.58 62.40 -65.34
CA ASP A 200 2.81 61.18 -65.20
C ASP A 200 3.55 60.08 -64.48
N SER A 201 4.86 59.97 -64.67
CA SER A 201 5.65 58.92 -63.98
C SER A 201 5.82 59.27 -62.49
N VAL A 202 6.02 60.54 -62.16
CA VAL A 202 6.16 60.98 -60.75
C VAL A 202 4.85 60.86 -60.04
N VAL A 203 3.69 61.25 -60.69
CA VAL A 203 2.35 61.01 -60.14
C VAL A 203 2.08 59.54 -59.89
N SER A 204 2.43 58.69 -60.85
CA SER A 204 2.25 57.22 -60.71
C SER A 204 3.08 56.65 -59.54
N SER A 205 4.35 57.08 -59.41
CA SER A 205 5.19 56.68 -58.31
C SER A 205 4.67 57.18 -56.93
N HIS A 206 4.28 58.47 -56.86
CA HIS A 206 3.70 59.04 -55.67
C HIS A 206 2.43 58.31 -55.25
N THR A 207 1.53 58.02 -56.18
CA THR A 207 0.28 57.26 -55.91
C THR A 207 0.59 55.85 -55.41
N SER A 208 1.62 55.20 -55.97
CA SER A 208 2.07 53.89 -55.50
C SER A 208 2.56 53.90 -54.07
N PHE A 209 3.36 54.91 -53.68
CA PHE A 209 3.80 55.06 -52.29
C PHE A 209 2.67 55.38 -51.32
N VAL A 210 1.72 56.24 -51.73
CA VAL A 210 0.50 56.51 -50.93
C VAL A 210 -0.28 55.23 -50.70
N GLY A 211 -0.45 54.38 -51.74
CA GLY A 211 -1.10 53.08 -51.61
C GLY A 211 -0.36 52.13 -50.61
N GLN A 212 0.98 52.03 -50.78
CA GLN A 212 1.77 51.22 -49.86
C GLN A 212 1.71 51.68 -48.40
N ILE A 213 1.74 53.02 -48.16
CA ILE A 213 1.60 53.59 -46.84
C ILE A 213 0.20 53.31 -46.24
N ALA A 214 -0.86 53.43 -47.09
CA ALA A 214 -2.22 53.09 -46.67
C ALA A 214 -2.37 51.61 -46.28
N ASP A 215 -1.76 50.71 -47.04
CA ASP A 215 -1.74 49.27 -46.73
C ASP A 215 -1.03 48.99 -45.39
N ILE A 216 0.13 49.62 -45.16
CA ILE A 216 0.84 49.47 -43.89
C ILE A 216 0.02 50.03 -42.71
N ASN A 217 -0.57 51.21 -42.86
CA ASN A 217 -1.42 51.80 -41.85
C ASN A 217 -2.62 50.92 -41.55
N SER A 218 -3.25 50.32 -42.57
CA SER A 218 -4.33 49.36 -42.39
C SER A 218 -3.90 48.15 -41.57
N ARG A 219 -2.71 47.59 -41.84
CA ARG A 219 -2.16 46.49 -41.07
C ARG A 219 -1.84 46.87 -39.63
N ILE A 220 -1.30 48.05 -39.38
CA ILE A 220 -1.08 48.56 -38.02
C ILE A 220 -2.40 48.67 -37.29
N SER A 221 -3.42 49.30 -37.90
CA SER A 221 -4.75 49.44 -37.28
C SER A 221 -5.44 48.09 -37.00
N GLN A 222 -5.25 47.10 -37.89
CA GLN A 222 -5.70 45.71 -37.65
C GLN A 222 -5.01 45.08 -36.45
N LEU A 223 -3.70 45.26 -36.28
CA LEU A 223 -2.96 44.75 -35.12
C LEU A 223 -3.37 45.43 -33.81
N GLU A 224 -3.59 46.78 -33.83
CA GLU A 224 -4.05 47.58 -32.68
C GLU A 224 -5.45 47.15 -32.24
N ALA A 225 -6.30 46.71 -33.17
CA ALA A 225 -7.67 46.28 -32.89
C ALA A 225 -7.76 44.84 -32.36
N LEU A 226 -6.65 44.06 -32.36
CA LEU A 226 -6.67 42.68 -31.88
C LEU A 226 -6.89 42.59 -30.37
N ASP A 227 -7.82 41.71 -29.95
CA ASP A 227 -8.02 41.36 -28.55
C ASP A 227 -6.94 40.35 -28.10
N THR A 228 -6.05 40.84 -27.24
CA THR A 228 -4.91 40.06 -26.70
C THR A 228 -5.29 39.24 -25.47
N THR A 229 -6.56 39.18 -25.08
CA THR A 229 -7.04 38.44 -23.94
C THR A 229 -6.84 36.94 -24.16
N PRO A 230 -5.91 36.25 -23.44
CA PRO A 230 -5.49 34.87 -23.75
C PRO A 230 -6.48 33.80 -23.25
N GLY A 231 -7.44 34.21 -22.42
CA GLY A 231 -8.43 33.35 -21.81
C GLY A 231 -9.13 33.99 -20.62
N THR A 232 -10.03 33.25 -20.01
CA THR A 232 -10.82 33.69 -18.84
C THR A 232 -10.83 32.61 -17.77
N ILE A 233 -10.92 33.04 -16.51
CA ILE A 233 -11.18 32.14 -15.40
C ILE A 233 -12.65 31.73 -15.48
N VAL A 234 -12.93 30.46 -15.68
CA VAL A 234 -14.28 29.88 -15.78
C VAL A 234 -14.82 29.56 -14.40
N SER A 235 -13.93 29.05 -13.53
CA SER A 235 -14.26 28.72 -12.16
C SER A 235 -13.15 29.19 -11.24
N GLU A 236 -13.49 30.02 -10.27
CA GLU A 236 -12.56 30.42 -9.22
C GLU A 236 -12.36 29.29 -8.21
N ALA A 237 -11.20 29.29 -7.52
CA ALA A 237 -10.90 28.30 -6.53
C ALA A 237 -11.74 28.52 -5.26
N ALA A 238 -12.57 27.53 -4.92
CA ALA A 238 -13.28 27.53 -3.64
C ALA A 238 -12.43 26.84 -2.55
N PRO A 239 -12.44 27.38 -1.31
CA PRO A 239 -11.81 26.71 -0.18
C PRO A 239 -12.43 25.31 0.03
N PRO A 240 -11.63 24.23 0.03
CA PRO A 240 -12.16 22.89 0.21
C PRO A 240 -12.65 22.66 1.65
N GLU A 241 -13.76 21.96 1.80
CA GLU A 241 -14.37 21.65 3.11
C GLU A 241 -13.65 20.49 3.84
N SER A 242 -12.88 19.69 3.12
CA SER A 242 -12.20 18.51 3.67
C SER A 242 -10.73 18.45 3.25
N PRO A 243 -9.85 17.89 4.10
CA PRO A 243 -8.44 17.68 3.76
C PRO A 243 -8.27 16.76 2.53
N SER A 244 -7.31 17.09 1.70
CA SER A 244 -6.99 16.40 0.44
C SER A 244 -5.94 15.31 0.61
N GLY A 245 -5.98 14.55 1.69
CA GLY A 245 -5.02 13.47 1.96
C GLY A 245 -5.69 12.13 2.13
N PRO A 246 -4.92 11.05 2.25
CA PRO A 246 -5.47 9.79 2.71
C PRO A 246 -6.03 10.00 4.11
N GLY A 247 -7.37 9.94 4.22
CA GLY A 247 -8.08 10.20 5.48
C GLY A 247 -7.56 9.31 6.62
N LEU A 248 -7.78 9.75 7.87
CA LEU A 248 -7.41 9.02 9.08
C LEU A 248 -7.82 7.53 9.00
N VAL A 249 -9.03 7.27 8.52
CA VAL A 249 -9.58 5.90 8.40
C VAL A 249 -8.72 5.02 7.49
N LEU A 250 -8.26 5.56 6.36
CA LEU A 250 -7.41 4.81 5.41
C LEU A 250 -6.04 4.51 6.02
N LEU A 251 -5.44 5.46 6.73
CA LEU A 251 -4.14 5.26 7.39
C LEU A 251 -4.23 4.25 8.53
N LEU A 252 -5.32 4.27 9.33
CA LEU A 252 -5.58 3.28 10.36
C LEU A 252 -5.82 1.89 9.76
N ALA A 253 -6.60 1.81 8.67
CA ALA A 253 -6.85 0.55 7.97
C ALA A 253 -5.55 -0.04 7.39
N LEU A 254 -4.73 0.78 6.75
CA LEU A 254 -3.42 0.36 6.23
C LEU A 254 -2.50 -0.10 7.36
N GLY A 255 -2.45 0.64 8.46
CA GLY A 255 -1.71 0.27 9.66
C GLY A 255 -2.17 -1.07 10.24
N ALA A 256 -3.49 -1.29 10.30
CA ALA A 256 -4.06 -2.56 10.76
C ALA A 256 -3.66 -3.73 9.84
N VAL A 257 -3.75 -3.57 8.52
CA VAL A 257 -3.36 -4.61 7.55
C VAL A 257 -1.87 -4.97 7.68
N VAL A 258 -1.01 -3.97 7.75
CA VAL A 258 0.44 -4.17 7.96
C VAL A 258 0.68 -4.84 9.32
N GLY A 259 -0.04 -4.40 10.35
CA GLY A 259 0.04 -4.97 11.71
C GLY A 259 -0.38 -6.44 11.77
N VAL A 260 -1.44 -6.83 11.06
CA VAL A 260 -1.84 -8.24 10.89
C VAL A 260 -0.72 -9.04 10.23
N GLY A 261 -0.15 -8.54 9.12
CA GLY A 261 0.95 -9.20 8.41
C GLY A 261 2.17 -9.45 9.31
N LEU A 262 2.60 -8.44 10.04
CA LEU A 262 3.72 -8.53 10.99
C LEU A 262 3.40 -9.46 12.17
N GLY A 263 2.17 -9.40 12.70
CA GLY A 263 1.70 -10.28 13.76
C GLY A 263 1.67 -11.76 13.35
N LEU A 264 1.21 -12.04 12.14
CA LEU A 264 1.24 -13.39 11.55
C LEU A 264 2.67 -13.88 11.32
N LEU A 265 3.55 -13.02 10.82
CA LEU A 265 4.96 -13.33 10.63
C LEU A 265 5.64 -13.68 11.97
N ALA A 266 5.42 -12.87 13.00
CA ALA A 266 5.95 -13.11 14.34
C ALA A 266 5.39 -14.41 14.96
N ALA A 267 4.10 -14.69 14.76
CA ALA A 267 3.48 -15.93 15.18
C ALA A 267 4.07 -17.15 14.45
N TRP A 268 4.32 -17.01 13.15
CA TRP A 268 4.94 -18.06 12.32
C TRP A 268 6.39 -18.32 12.74
N VAL A 269 7.21 -17.29 12.92
CA VAL A 269 8.57 -17.41 13.43
C VAL A 269 8.58 -18.13 14.78
N ARG A 270 7.72 -17.71 15.71
CA ARG A 270 7.60 -18.35 17.01
C ARG A 270 7.14 -19.82 16.89
N LEU A 271 6.24 -20.11 15.96
CA LEU A 271 5.79 -21.47 15.68
C LEU A 271 6.92 -22.40 15.24
N VAL A 272 7.83 -21.90 14.39
CA VAL A 272 8.98 -22.65 13.87
C VAL A 272 10.03 -22.89 14.95
N PHE A 273 10.27 -21.90 15.81
CA PHE A 273 11.29 -21.97 16.86
C PHE A 273 10.77 -22.47 18.22
N ASP A 274 9.47 -22.82 18.33
CA ASP A 274 8.91 -23.37 19.56
C ASP A 274 9.20 -24.88 19.68
N PRO A 275 10.08 -25.31 20.61
CA PRO A 275 10.52 -26.69 20.73
C PRO A 275 9.48 -27.60 21.42
N THR A 276 8.25 -27.14 21.63
CA THR A 276 7.23 -27.91 22.35
C THR A 276 6.65 -29.02 21.46
N VAL A 277 6.66 -30.23 22.01
CA VAL A 277 5.97 -31.40 21.42
C VAL A 277 4.44 -31.15 21.51
N ARG A 278 3.74 -31.24 20.38
CA ARG A 278 2.32 -30.82 20.27
C ARG A 278 1.38 -31.95 19.96
N SER A 279 1.87 -32.99 19.35
CA SER A 279 1.07 -34.15 18.95
C SER A 279 1.79 -35.47 19.26
N PRO A 280 1.05 -36.57 19.43
CA PRO A 280 1.68 -37.91 19.48
C PRO A 280 2.59 -38.19 18.28
N GLY A 281 2.24 -37.69 17.10
CA GLY A 281 3.03 -37.79 15.89
C GLY A 281 4.40 -37.09 15.96
N ASP A 282 4.50 -35.96 16.72
CA ASP A 282 5.76 -35.27 16.95
C ASP A 282 6.70 -36.12 17.83
N VAL A 283 6.12 -36.81 18.83
CA VAL A 283 6.86 -37.75 19.69
C VAL A 283 7.41 -38.90 18.85
N VAL A 284 6.57 -39.50 18.01
CA VAL A 284 6.97 -40.62 17.14
C VAL A 284 8.10 -40.20 16.22
N ARG A 285 8.00 -39.00 15.62
CA ARG A 285 9.04 -38.44 14.73
C ARG A 285 10.34 -38.14 15.46
N ALA A 286 10.23 -37.51 16.64
CA ALA A 286 11.40 -37.09 17.40
C ALA A 286 12.14 -38.30 18.06
N LEU A 287 11.40 -39.23 18.62
CA LEU A 287 11.98 -40.40 19.35
C LEU A 287 12.12 -41.67 18.51
N ARG A 288 11.53 -41.68 17.29
CA ARG A 288 11.45 -42.86 16.42
C ARG A 288 10.90 -44.10 17.16
N ALA A 289 9.97 -43.85 18.09
CA ALA A 289 9.35 -44.88 18.91
C ALA A 289 7.81 -44.74 18.85
N PRO A 290 7.07 -45.84 18.90
CA PRO A 290 5.61 -45.81 18.90
C PRO A 290 5.07 -45.19 20.18
N VAL A 291 3.97 -44.43 20.07
CA VAL A 291 3.21 -43.92 21.22
C VAL A 291 2.25 -45.00 21.66
N LEU A 292 2.45 -45.54 22.85
CA LEU A 292 1.65 -46.63 23.39
C LEU A 292 0.33 -46.15 23.99
N GLY A 293 0.27 -44.88 24.47
CA GLY A 293 -0.92 -44.32 25.04
C GLY A 293 -0.76 -42.83 25.30
N VAL A 294 -1.86 -42.14 25.51
CA VAL A 294 -1.91 -40.73 25.86
C VAL A 294 -2.70 -40.59 27.16
N LEU A 295 -1.99 -40.24 28.21
CA LEU A 295 -2.63 -40.02 29.51
C LEU A 295 -3.32 -38.67 29.57
N PRO A 296 -4.55 -38.56 30.09
CA PRO A 296 -5.27 -37.29 30.23
C PRO A 296 -4.52 -36.38 31.19
N LYS A 297 -4.41 -35.09 30.78
CA LYS A 297 -3.73 -34.08 31.60
C LYS A 297 -4.44 -33.87 32.92
N GLN A 298 -3.77 -34.13 34.01
CA GLN A 298 -4.29 -33.81 35.34
C GLN A 298 -4.30 -32.30 35.64
N ARG A 299 -5.22 -31.83 36.43
CA ARG A 299 -5.28 -30.44 36.88
C ARG A 299 -4.12 -30.15 37.84
N ARG A 300 -3.34 -29.12 37.56
CA ARG A 300 -2.29 -28.66 38.45
C ARG A 300 -2.83 -28.40 39.86
N GLY A 301 -2.18 -28.93 40.87
CA GLY A 301 -2.46 -28.68 42.27
C GLY A 301 -3.24 -29.80 42.98
N ARG A 302 -3.54 -30.92 42.34
CA ARG A 302 -3.98 -32.14 43.03
C ARG A 302 -2.85 -33.15 43.02
N PRO A 303 -2.47 -33.72 44.18
CA PRO A 303 -1.52 -34.83 44.22
C PRO A 303 -2.09 -35.96 43.37
N GLU A 304 -1.24 -36.56 42.55
CA GLU A 304 -1.64 -37.71 41.76
C GLU A 304 -1.89 -38.90 42.67
N PRO A 305 -3.09 -39.48 42.67
CA PRO A 305 -3.32 -40.67 43.49
C PRO A 305 -2.38 -41.78 42.99
N LEU A 306 -1.76 -42.46 43.90
CA LEU A 306 -0.79 -43.53 43.59
C LEU A 306 -1.42 -44.58 42.69
N LEU A 307 -2.69 -44.93 42.93
CA LEU A 307 -3.50 -45.78 42.07
C LEU A 307 -4.54 -44.92 41.31
N ALA A 308 -4.54 -45.05 40.01
CA ALA A 308 -5.48 -44.35 39.15
C ALA A 308 -6.85 -45.03 39.20
N GLU A 309 -7.90 -44.17 39.14
CA GLU A 309 -9.28 -44.61 39.09
C GLU A 309 -9.97 -44.19 37.79
N GLY A 310 -11.04 -44.87 37.45
CA GLY A 310 -11.88 -44.54 36.30
C GLY A 310 -11.15 -44.53 34.97
N ARG A 311 -11.33 -43.47 34.18
CA ARG A 311 -10.77 -43.38 32.83
C ARG A 311 -9.25 -43.43 32.78
N LEU A 312 -8.55 -42.91 33.79
CA LEU A 312 -7.10 -42.95 33.84
C LEU A 312 -6.57 -44.39 34.03
N ALA A 313 -7.25 -45.17 34.87
CA ALA A 313 -6.94 -46.58 35.06
C ALA A 313 -7.11 -47.37 33.74
N GLU A 314 -8.18 -47.10 32.99
CA GLU A 314 -8.40 -47.73 31.67
C GLU A 314 -7.31 -47.39 30.65
N GLU A 315 -6.79 -46.17 30.65
CA GLU A 315 -5.67 -45.79 29.79
C GLU A 315 -4.40 -46.59 30.18
N TYR A 316 -4.11 -46.76 31.46
CA TYR A 316 -3.00 -47.59 31.92
C TYR A 316 -3.19 -49.05 31.54
N ARG A 317 -4.37 -49.63 31.66
CA ARG A 317 -4.72 -50.97 31.21
C ARG A 317 -4.49 -51.11 29.71
N SER A 318 -4.94 -50.14 28.94
CA SER A 318 -4.73 -50.12 27.47
C SER A 318 -3.25 -50.14 27.12
N VAL A 319 -2.41 -49.34 27.78
CA VAL A 319 -0.96 -49.31 27.58
C VAL A 319 -0.33 -50.64 28.00
N ALA A 320 -0.69 -51.22 29.16
CA ALA A 320 -0.19 -52.50 29.65
C ALA A 320 -0.58 -53.64 28.71
N PHE A 321 -1.81 -53.62 28.17
CA PHE A 321 -2.27 -54.57 27.18
C PHE A 321 -1.44 -54.53 25.90
N ARG A 322 -1.21 -53.34 25.35
CA ARG A 322 -0.35 -53.15 24.15
C ARG A 322 1.07 -53.63 24.39
N LEU A 323 1.64 -53.34 25.56
CA LEU A 323 2.95 -53.83 25.94
C LEU A 323 2.98 -55.37 26.07
N ALA A 324 1.94 -55.96 26.66
CA ALA A 324 1.88 -57.42 26.85
C ALA A 324 1.90 -58.20 25.54
N TYR A 325 1.39 -57.61 24.46
CA TYR A 325 1.37 -58.18 23.11
C TYR A 325 2.53 -57.72 22.22
N ASP A 326 3.43 -56.86 22.70
CA ASP A 326 4.64 -56.48 22.01
C ASP A 326 5.66 -57.64 22.10
N GLU A 327 6.14 -58.11 20.95
CA GLU A 327 7.04 -59.25 20.87
C GLU A 327 8.35 -59.00 21.63
N THR A 328 8.88 -57.79 21.58
CA THR A 328 10.13 -57.40 22.22
C THR A 328 9.99 -57.43 23.73
N PHE A 329 8.85 -56.91 24.23
CA PHE A 329 8.54 -56.94 25.66
C PHE A 329 8.23 -58.35 26.16
N ALA A 330 7.50 -59.15 25.38
CA ALA A 330 7.17 -60.53 25.72
C ALA A 330 8.43 -61.41 25.91
N GLN A 331 9.48 -61.15 25.15
CA GLN A 331 10.77 -61.87 25.27
C GLN A 331 11.57 -61.42 26.49
N ARG A 332 11.66 -60.09 26.73
CA ARG A 332 12.54 -59.54 27.76
C ARG A 332 11.88 -59.40 29.12
N ARG A 333 10.57 -59.18 29.17
CA ARG A 333 9.76 -58.98 30.40
C ARG A 333 10.33 -57.95 31.36
N ARG A 334 11.00 -56.93 30.83
CA ARG A 334 11.60 -55.83 31.58
C ARG A 334 11.16 -54.51 31.01
N LEU A 335 10.63 -53.62 31.86
CA LEU A 335 10.17 -52.29 31.50
C LEU A 335 10.92 -51.25 32.36
N LEU A 336 11.54 -50.26 31.72
CA LEU A 336 12.12 -49.11 32.39
C LEU A 336 11.21 -47.91 32.18
N VAL A 337 10.70 -47.35 33.24
CA VAL A 337 9.86 -46.12 33.23
C VAL A 337 10.72 -44.95 33.62
N VAL A 338 10.78 -43.92 32.78
CA VAL A 338 11.61 -42.72 32.98
C VAL A 338 10.80 -41.45 32.67
N ALA A 339 11.00 -40.42 33.45
CA ALA A 339 10.48 -39.07 33.16
C ALA A 339 11.60 -38.19 32.60
N PRO A 340 11.38 -37.50 31.49
CA PRO A 340 12.41 -36.69 30.83
C PRO A 340 12.87 -35.46 31.63
N ARG A 341 12.12 -35.01 32.62
CA ARG A 341 12.39 -33.78 33.39
C ARG A 341 12.26 -33.91 34.91
N GLY A 342 12.49 -35.09 35.44
CA GLY A 342 12.57 -35.31 36.87
C GLY A 342 11.22 -35.17 37.63
N ASP A 343 10.11 -35.38 36.93
CA ASP A 343 8.79 -35.49 37.57
C ASP A 343 8.64 -36.88 38.19
N ILE A 344 9.16 -37.00 39.41
CA ILE A 344 9.22 -38.28 40.13
C ILE A 344 7.81 -38.80 40.43
N GLU A 345 6.86 -37.95 40.76
CA GLU A 345 5.49 -38.32 41.08
C GLU A 345 4.79 -39.00 39.87
N SER A 346 4.91 -38.42 38.70
CA SER A 346 4.34 -39.02 37.48
C SER A 346 5.00 -40.34 37.08
N VAL A 347 6.31 -40.50 37.29
CA VAL A 347 7.02 -41.77 37.02
C VAL A 347 6.55 -42.84 38.00
N LEU A 348 6.44 -42.45 39.26
CA LEU A 348 6.00 -43.36 40.31
C LEU A 348 4.57 -43.85 40.04
N ALA A 349 3.63 -42.92 39.82
CA ALA A 349 2.25 -43.22 39.51
C ALA A 349 2.14 -44.09 38.24
N ALA A 350 2.87 -43.78 37.16
CA ALA A 350 2.87 -44.57 35.96
C ALA A 350 3.40 -45.97 36.20
N SER A 351 4.48 -46.12 36.99
CA SER A 351 5.08 -47.43 37.30
C SER A 351 4.16 -48.31 38.13
N VAL A 352 3.54 -47.74 39.14
CA VAL A 352 2.58 -48.46 40.03
C VAL A 352 1.35 -48.87 39.25
N ASN A 353 0.77 -47.98 38.44
CA ASN A 353 -0.46 -48.30 37.70
C ASN A 353 -0.22 -49.30 36.57
N LEU A 354 0.95 -49.26 35.89
CA LEU A 354 1.32 -50.29 34.93
C LEU A 354 1.54 -51.64 35.63
N ALA A 355 2.23 -51.67 36.79
CA ALA A 355 2.41 -52.84 37.59
C ALA A 355 1.07 -53.46 38.03
N ALA A 356 0.15 -52.64 38.54
CA ALA A 356 -1.20 -53.07 38.90
C ALA A 356 -1.96 -53.64 37.68
N SER A 357 -1.87 -53.00 36.53
CA SER A 357 -2.51 -53.48 35.30
C SER A 357 -1.96 -54.81 34.82
N PHE A 358 -0.65 -55.07 34.96
CA PHE A 358 -0.07 -56.36 34.67
C PHE A 358 -0.46 -57.43 35.68
N ALA A 359 -0.58 -57.05 36.96
CA ALA A 359 -1.07 -57.97 38.01
C ALA A 359 -2.55 -58.35 37.78
N GLU A 360 -3.41 -57.42 37.33
CA GLU A 360 -4.77 -57.72 36.89
C GLU A 360 -4.84 -58.71 35.74
N MET A 361 -3.85 -58.70 34.84
CA MET A 361 -3.72 -59.71 33.74
C MET A 361 -3.17 -61.04 34.23
N GLY A 362 -3.04 -61.27 35.56
CA GLY A 362 -2.53 -62.52 36.13
C GLY A 362 -1.02 -62.70 36.00
N ARG A 363 -0.23 -61.64 35.87
CA ARG A 363 1.21 -61.68 35.81
C ARG A 363 1.86 -61.26 37.11
N ASP A 364 2.86 -61.99 37.56
CA ASP A 364 3.68 -61.59 38.70
C ASP A 364 4.56 -60.41 38.32
N VAL A 365 4.51 -59.33 39.10
CA VAL A 365 5.23 -58.10 38.80
C VAL A 365 6.17 -57.73 39.95
N LEU A 366 7.44 -57.50 39.64
CA LEU A 366 8.41 -56.95 40.57
C LEU A 366 8.68 -55.48 40.21
N LEU A 367 8.28 -54.54 41.10
CA LEU A 367 8.57 -53.13 40.98
C LEU A 367 9.87 -52.80 41.71
N VAL A 368 10.85 -52.20 40.96
CA VAL A 368 12.17 -51.85 41.46
C VAL A 368 12.41 -50.37 41.29
N GLU A 369 12.66 -49.66 42.38
CA GLU A 369 13.09 -48.26 42.33
C GLU A 369 14.61 -48.17 42.11
N ALA A 370 15.02 -47.55 40.99
CA ALA A 370 16.43 -47.36 40.65
C ALA A 370 16.97 -46.00 41.13
N ASN A 371 16.13 -45.08 41.65
CA ASN A 371 16.56 -43.80 42.19
C ASN A 371 17.01 -43.97 43.65
N LEU A 372 18.25 -44.32 43.83
CA LEU A 372 18.81 -44.56 45.16
C LEU A 372 19.14 -43.28 45.96
N ARG A 373 19.10 -42.12 45.33
CA ARG A 373 19.38 -40.83 46.01
C ARG A 373 18.18 -40.28 46.79
N THR A 374 17.00 -40.47 46.23
CA THR A 374 15.73 -40.04 46.82
C THR A 374 14.68 -41.12 46.62
N PRO A 375 14.81 -42.25 47.35
CA PRO A 375 13.83 -43.30 47.26
C PRO A 375 12.48 -42.87 47.83
N VAL A 376 11.41 -43.02 47.09
CA VAL A 376 10.04 -42.55 47.45
C VAL A 376 9.04 -43.69 47.39
N LEU A 377 9.35 -44.77 46.65
CA LEU A 377 8.43 -45.83 46.40
C LEU A 377 7.98 -46.54 47.70
N ARG A 378 8.92 -46.81 48.59
CA ARG A 378 8.62 -47.49 49.88
C ARG A 378 7.67 -46.67 50.76
N ASP A 379 7.91 -45.39 50.90
CA ASP A 379 7.11 -44.50 51.75
C ASP A 379 5.72 -44.30 51.18
N GLN A 380 5.59 -44.17 49.86
CA GLN A 380 4.32 -44.06 49.19
C GLN A 380 3.48 -45.34 49.23
N LEU A 381 4.12 -46.50 49.09
CA LEU A 381 3.43 -47.82 49.22
C LEU A 381 2.96 -48.06 50.63
N HIS A 382 3.73 -47.69 51.65
CA HIS A 382 3.27 -47.81 53.07
C HIS A 382 2.05 -46.96 53.37
N HIS A 383 1.91 -45.80 52.74
CA HIS A 383 0.70 -44.94 52.90
C HIS A 383 -0.48 -45.51 52.10
N ALA A 384 -0.26 -46.35 51.14
CA ALA A 384 -1.29 -47.06 50.35
C ALA A 384 -1.64 -48.45 50.90
N ASP A 385 -1.02 -48.84 51.99
CA ASP A 385 -1.27 -50.12 52.62
C ASP A 385 -2.71 -50.15 53.18
N GLY A 386 -3.57 -50.94 52.54
CA GLY A 386 -5.04 -50.94 52.77
C GLY A 386 -5.89 -50.38 51.63
N MET A 387 -5.32 -49.63 50.66
CA MET A 387 -6.03 -49.32 49.43
C MET A 387 -6.00 -50.53 48.49
N ARG A 388 -7.09 -51.27 48.45
CA ARG A 388 -7.28 -52.26 47.40
C ARG A 388 -7.66 -51.59 46.12
N PRO A 389 -7.06 -51.96 44.95
CA PRO A 389 -7.56 -51.54 43.67
C PRO A 389 -9.07 -51.82 43.57
N GLY A 390 -9.89 -50.88 43.07
CA GLY A 390 -11.37 -51.00 43.07
C GLY A 390 -11.94 -52.23 42.36
N TRP A 391 -11.13 -53.03 41.68
CA TRP A 391 -11.47 -54.31 41.09
C TRP A 391 -11.31 -55.49 42.07
N ALA A 392 -10.66 -55.29 43.20
CA ALA A 392 -10.47 -56.33 44.21
C ALA A 392 -11.67 -56.54 45.13
N GLU A 393 -12.73 -55.77 45.01
CA GLU A 393 -13.96 -55.89 45.81
C GLU A 393 -15.06 -56.75 45.18
N SER A 394 -14.84 -57.33 43.99
CA SER A 394 -15.83 -58.15 43.29
C SER A 394 -15.40 -59.63 43.20
N GLY A 395 -14.89 -60.17 44.29
CA GLY A 395 -14.59 -61.60 44.39
C GLY A 395 -15.14 -62.21 45.68
#